data_732c37417daead7d524c9574dabb73bf
#
_entry.id   732c37417daead7d524c9574dabb73bf
#
_cell.length_a   1.000
_cell.length_b   1.000
_cell.length_c   1.000
_cell.angle_alpha   90.00
_cell.angle_beta   90.00
_cell.angle_gamma   90.00
#
_symmetry.space_group_name_H-M   'P 1'
#
loop_
_entity.id
_entity.type
_entity.pdbx_description
1 polymer ?
#
loop_
_entity_poly.entity_id
_entity_poly.type
_entity_poly.pdbx_seq_one_letter_code
_entity_poly.pdbx_strand_id
1 'polypeptide(L)'
;TMGNLHDGHATLVTKAAQQADFVVASIFVNPLQFGANEDLDKYPRTLAADQERLLQAGCNLLFAPTVEEMYPEGMSGQTRVSVPHVSEGLCGASRPGHFEGVATVVSKLFNMVQPDIAVFGQKDYQQLAVIRAMVHDLNMPIQIIGEPTVRAEDGLALSSRNGFLSEQERAIAPVLYRSLSHIAAAIKAGDHDFASLRAEQVRQIEAAGLRLDYLEVRQGVHLRPATAQDQDIVILVAAFLGSTRLIDNLHLNLS
;
A
#
# COMPACT_ATOMS: atom_id res chain seq x y z
N THR A 1 -5.16 -9.60 -1.88
CA THR A 1 -3.94 -9.35 -2.70
C THR A 1 -4.27 -9.44 -4.19
N MET A 2 -3.29 -9.10 -5.03
CA MET A 2 -3.39 -9.29 -6.49
C MET A 2 -2.51 -10.43 -7.01
N GLY A 3 -1.94 -11.25 -6.12
CA GLY A 3 -1.00 -12.33 -6.48
C GLY A 3 0.44 -11.87 -6.59
N ASN A 4 1.32 -12.75 -7.10
CA ASN A 4 2.76 -12.61 -7.11
C ASN A 4 3.31 -12.32 -5.70
N LEU A 5 2.96 -13.23 -4.79
CA LEU A 5 3.18 -13.06 -3.37
C LEU A 5 4.67 -13.12 -3.02
N HIS A 6 5.08 -12.30 -2.08
CA HIS A 6 6.41 -12.26 -1.49
C HIS A 6 6.30 -12.31 0.05
N ASP A 7 7.43 -12.32 0.76
CA ASP A 7 7.46 -12.46 2.21
C ASP A 7 6.63 -11.41 2.95
N GLY A 8 6.53 -10.19 2.41
CA GLY A 8 5.64 -9.18 2.95
C GLY A 8 4.16 -9.59 2.95
N HIS A 9 3.70 -10.36 1.96
CA HIS A 9 2.35 -10.91 1.96
C HIS A 9 2.22 -12.10 2.94
N ALA A 10 3.24 -12.97 3.03
CA ALA A 10 3.25 -14.08 3.97
C ALA A 10 3.14 -13.57 5.42
N THR A 11 3.80 -12.46 5.75
CA THR A 11 3.70 -11.83 7.07
C THR A 11 2.27 -11.41 7.42
N LEU A 12 1.49 -10.89 6.45
CA LEU A 12 0.08 -10.55 6.67
C LEU A 12 -0.75 -11.78 7.04
N VAL A 13 -0.54 -12.90 6.34
CA VAL A 13 -1.24 -14.16 6.61
C VAL A 13 -0.85 -14.71 7.97
N THR A 14 0.45 -14.73 8.29
CA THR A 14 0.94 -15.13 9.62
C THR A 14 0.36 -14.25 10.74
N LYS A 15 0.25 -12.94 10.50
CA LYS A 15 -0.40 -12.02 11.45
C LYS A 15 -1.88 -12.34 11.63
N ALA A 16 -2.59 -12.63 10.55
CA ALA A 16 -3.99 -13.04 10.61
C ALA A 16 -4.16 -14.35 11.42
N ALA A 17 -3.30 -15.35 11.19
CA ALA A 17 -3.31 -16.61 11.90
C ALA A 17 -3.02 -16.50 13.41
N GLN A 18 -2.35 -15.42 13.84
CA GLN A 18 -2.14 -15.11 15.26
C GLN A 18 -3.36 -14.44 15.92
N GLN A 19 -4.33 -13.98 15.13
CA GLN A 19 -5.46 -13.16 15.60
C GLN A 19 -6.82 -13.84 15.37
N ALA A 20 -6.89 -14.90 14.56
CA ALA A 20 -8.12 -15.58 14.18
C ALA A 20 -7.90 -17.07 13.99
N ASP A 21 -8.96 -17.85 14.23
CA ASP A 21 -8.95 -19.31 14.11
C ASP A 21 -9.02 -19.79 12.64
N PHE A 22 -9.51 -18.94 11.74
CA PHE A 22 -9.69 -19.26 10.33
C PHE A 22 -9.23 -18.10 9.45
N VAL A 23 -8.28 -18.35 8.58
CA VAL A 23 -7.65 -17.33 7.71
C VAL A 23 -8.06 -17.52 6.27
N VAL A 24 -8.66 -16.48 5.70
CA VAL A 24 -8.99 -16.38 4.29
C VAL A 24 -8.04 -15.40 3.61
N ALA A 25 -7.42 -15.81 2.53
CA ALA A 25 -6.70 -14.91 1.63
C ALA A 25 -7.46 -14.74 0.32
N SER A 26 -7.46 -13.55 -0.27
CA SER A 26 -7.96 -13.32 -1.62
C SER A 26 -6.82 -13.07 -2.59
N ILE A 27 -6.92 -13.62 -3.81
CA ILE A 27 -6.09 -13.26 -4.96
C ILE A 27 -7.02 -12.85 -6.10
N PHE A 28 -7.04 -11.53 -6.38
CA PHE A 28 -7.83 -10.97 -7.47
C PHE A 28 -7.12 -9.76 -8.07
N VAL A 29 -6.73 -9.85 -9.35
CA VAL A 29 -6.18 -8.70 -10.09
C VAL A 29 -7.35 -7.84 -10.53
N ASN A 30 -7.65 -6.80 -9.73
CA ASN A 30 -8.85 -5.97 -9.89
C ASN A 30 -8.68 -4.93 -11.01
N PRO A 31 -9.37 -5.05 -12.15
CA PRO A 31 -9.22 -4.10 -13.24
C PRO A 31 -9.67 -2.68 -12.89
N LEU A 32 -10.63 -2.52 -11.96
CA LEU A 32 -11.17 -1.21 -11.58
C LEU A 32 -10.17 -0.27 -10.92
N GLN A 33 -9.05 -0.81 -10.38
CA GLN A 33 -8.04 -0.01 -9.71
C GLN A 33 -6.83 0.32 -10.59
N PHE A 34 -6.86 -0.09 -11.88
CA PHE A 34 -5.80 0.22 -12.84
C PHE A 34 -6.24 1.33 -13.80
N GLY A 35 -5.39 2.32 -13.98
CA GLY A 35 -5.55 3.31 -15.04
C GLY A 35 -5.21 2.73 -16.43
N ALA A 36 -5.64 3.42 -17.48
CA ALA A 36 -5.47 2.98 -18.87
C ALA A 36 -4.00 2.74 -19.29
N ASN A 37 -3.04 3.36 -18.59
CA ASN A 37 -1.61 3.28 -18.90
C ASN A 37 -0.82 2.53 -17.82
N GLU A 38 -1.50 1.78 -16.96
CA GLU A 38 -0.87 0.99 -15.90
C GLU A 38 -0.60 -0.46 -16.33
N ASP A 39 0.09 -1.19 -15.48
CA ASP A 39 0.68 -2.51 -15.74
C ASP A 39 -0.31 -3.69 -15.63
N LEU A 40 -1.62 -3.49 -15.83
CA LEU A 40 -2.65 -4.53 -15.68
C LEU A 40 -2.35 -5.80 -16.51
N ASP A 41 -2.03 -5.61 -17.78
CA ASP A 41 -1.77 -6.75 -18.69
C ASP A 41 -0.45 -7.47 -18.37
N LYS A 42 0.52 -6.73 -17.81
CA LYS A 42 1.83 -7.24 -17.43
C LYS A 42 1.90 -7.71 -15.98
N TYR A 43 0.81 -7.51 -15.21
CA TYR A 43 0.81 -7.87 -13.80
C TYR A 43 1.01 -9.38 -13.64
N PRO A 44 2.02 -9.84 -12.87
CA PRO A 44 2.36 -11.26 -12.75
C PRO A 44 1.21 -12.10 -12.20
N ARG A 45 0.95 -13.25 -12.80
CA ARG A 45 -0.06 -14.22 -12.37
C ARG A 45 0.62 -15.55 -12.06
N THR A 46 0.83 -15.82 -10.77
CA THR A 46 1.65 -16.93 -10.25
C THR A 46 0.85 -17.80 -9.28
N LEU A 47 -0.41 -18.10 -9.62
CA LEU A 47 -1.38 -18.68 -8.69
C LEU A 47 -0.88 -19.95 -7.97
N ALA A 48 -0.20 -20.87 -8.68
CA ALA A 48 0.30 -22.10 -8.06
C ALA A 48 1.36 -21.81 -6.97
N ALA A 49 2.36 -20.96 -7.27
CA ALA A 49 3.38 -20.56 -6.29
C ALA A 49 2.77 -19.74 -5.15
N ASP A 50 1.76 -18.92 -5.44
CA ASP A 50 1.04 -18.14 -4.43
C ASP A 50 0.28 -19.05 -3.47
N GLN A 51 -0.38 -20.11 -3.97
CA GLN A 51 -1.07 -21.12 -3.15
C GLN A 51 -0.13 -21.81 -2.17
N GLU A 52 1.05 -22.25 -2.65
CA GLU A 52 2.05 -22.88 -1.80
C GLU A 52 2.52 -21.93 -0.68
N ARG A 53 2.80 -20.68 -1.03
CA ARG A 53 3.22 -19.67 -0.06
C ARG A 53 2.14 -19.36 0.98
N LEU A 54 0.87 -19.26 0.56
CA LEU A 54 -0.27 -19.05 1.45
C LEU A 54 -0.45 -20.21 2.42
N LEU A 55 -0.35 -21.46 1.92
CA LEU A 55 -0.45 -22.66 2.76
C LEU A 55 0.65 -22.69 3.84
N GLN A 56 1.90 -22.38 3.43
CA GLN A 56 3.05 -22.32 4.35
C GLN A 56 2.88 -21.23 5.43
N ALA A 57 2.22 -20.12 5.08
CA ALA A 57 1.97 -19.01 5.99
C ALA A 57 0.76 -19.25 6.94
N GLY A 58 0.00 -20.33 6.78
CA GLY A 58 -1.13 -20.69 7.64
C GLY A 58 -2.50 -20.23 7.12
N CYS A 59 -2.64 -19.99 5.81
CA CYS A 59 -3.93 -19.71 5.17
C CYS A 59 -4.78 -20.97 5.10
N ASN A 60 -6.06 -20.88 5.52
CA ASN A 60 -7.00 -21.99 5.48
C ASN A 60 -7.82 -22.06 4.19
N LEU A 61 -8.11 -20.89 3.58
CA LEU A 61 -8.92 -20.78 2.37
C LEU A 61 -8.39 -19.69 1.45
N LEU A 62 -8.22 -20.02 0.17
CA LEU A 62 -7.94 -19.05 -0.87
C LEU A 62 -9.22 -18.75 -1.67
N PHE A 63 -9.61 -17.47 -1.69
CA PHE A 63 -10.67 -16.94 -2.54
C PHE A 63 -10.04 -16.28 -3.78
N ALA A 64 -10.16 -16.90 -4.93
CA ALA A 64 -9.54 -16.46 -6.19
C ALA A 64 -10.58 -16.31 -7.31
N PRO A 65 -11.48 -15.32 -7.23
CA PRO A 65 -12.55 -15.13 -8.20
C PRO A 65 -12.04 -14.61 -9.54
N THR A 66 -12.78 -14.88 -10.62
CA THR A 66 -12.60 -14.25 -11.93
C THR A 66 -13.19 -12.84 -11.97
N VAL A 67 -12.91 -12.09 -13.05
CA VAL A 67 -13.50 -10.76 -13.26
C VAL A 67 -15.02 -10.84 -13.42
N GLU A 68 -15.49 -11.87 -14.12
CA GLU A 68 -16.90 -12.13 -14.36
C GLU A 68 -17.65 -12.48 -13.07
N GLU A 69 -17.02 -13.23 -12.17
CA GLU A 69 -17.60 -13.54 -10.85
C GLU A 69 -17.65 -12.31 -9.94
N MET A 70 -16.61 -11.46 -9.99
CA MET A 70 -16.60 -10.22 -9.22
C MET A 70 -17.52 -9.15 -9.78
N TYR A 71 -17.69 -9.07 -11.10
CA TYR A 71 -18.46 -8.04 -11.80
C TYR A 71 -19.38 -8.66 -12.86
N PRO A 72 -20.41 -9.42 -12.45
CA PRO A 72 -21.25 -10.20 -13.38
C PRO A 72 -22.03 -9.34 -14.38
N GLU A 73 -22.40 -8.10 -14.01
CA GLU A 73 -23.07 -7.14 -14.89
C GLU A 73 -22.08 -6.21 -15.62
N GLY A 74 -20.78 -6.56 -15.59
CA GLY A 74 -19.71 -5.73 -16.12
C GLY A 74 -19.32 -4.58 -15.20
N MET A 75 -18.23 -3.92 -15.55
CA MET A 75 -17.64 -2.88 -14.68
C MET A 75 -18.25 -1.48 -14.86
N SER A 76 -18.87 -1.20 -16.00
CA SER A 76 -19.38 0.14 -16.33
C SER A 76 -20.61 0.54 -15.48
N GLY A 77 -21.48 -0.43 -15.16
CA GLY A 77 -22.66 -0.24 -14.32
C GLY A 77 -22.46 -0.55 -12.85
N GLN A 78 -21.24 -0.89 -12.44
CA GLN A 78 -20.94 -1.31 -11.07
C GLN A 78 -21.13 -0.16 -10.07
N THR A 79 -21.82 -0.44 -8.97
CA THR A 79 -21.83 0.47 -7.80
C THR A 79 -20.41 0.78 -7.36
N ARG A 80 -20.12 2.05 -7.10
CA ARG A 80 -18.80 2.53 -6.69
C ARG A 80 -18.83 2.99 -5.24
N VAL A 81 -17.76 2.71 -4.51
CA VAL A 81 -17.51 3.21 -3.16
C VAL A 81 -16.43 4.27 -3.25
N SER A 82 -16.79 5.52 -2.97
CA SER A 82 -15.86 6.65 -2.92
C SER A 82 -15.58 7.04 -1.47
N VAL A 83 -14.33 7.28 -1.15
CA VAL A 83 -13.86 7.67 0.18
C VAL A 83 -13.11 9.00 0.04
N PRO A 84 -13.80 10.15 0.17
CA PRO A 84 -13.19 11.46 -0.04
C PRO A 84 -12.09 11.78 0.98
N HIS A 85 -11.36 12.85 0.75
CA HIS A 85 -10.25 13.38 1.55
C HIS A 85 -9.03 12.46 1.60
N VAL A 86 -9.09 11.30 2.27
CA VAL A 86 -7.93 10.40 2.41
C VAL A 86 -7.50 9.75 1.08
N SER A 87 -8.38 9.71 0.09
CA SER A 87 -8.06 9.25 -1.28
C SER A 87 -7.47 10.35 -2.17
N GLU A 88 -7.50 11.59 -1.72
CA GLU A 88 -7.04 12.75 -2.51
C GLU A 88 -5.53 12.96 -2.35
N GLY A 89 -4.92 13.62 -3.35
CA GLY A 89 -3.46 13.83 -3.33
C GLY A 89 -2.66 12.53 -3.39
N LEU A 90 -1.35 12.62 -3.21
CA LEU A 90 -0.44 11.46 -3.15
C LEU A 90 -0.68 10.48 -4.33
N CYS A 91 -0.83 9.18 -4.04
CA CYS A 91 -1.19 8.19 -5.06
C CYS A 91 -2.55 8.47 -5.73
N GLY A 92 -3.51 9.09 -5.04
CA GLY A 92 -4.79 9.41 -5.62
C GLY A 92 -4.74 10.47 -6.71
N ALA A 93 -3.83 11.45 -6.59
CA ALA A 93 -3.57 12.44 -7.63
C ALA A 93 -2.86 11.82 -8.85
N SER A 94 -1.88 10.93 -8.59
CA SER A 94 -1.10 10.27 -9.66
C SER A 94 -1.89 9.17 -10.37
N ARG A 95 -2.93 8.61 -9.73
CA ARG A 95 -3.71 7.46 -10.20
C ARG A 95 -5.21 7.72 -10.05
N PRO A 96 -5.82 8.56 -10.90
CA PRO A 96 -7.25 8.87 -10.84
C PRO A 96 -8.12 7.60 -10.87
N GLY A 97 -9.11 7.50 -9.96
CA GLY A 97 -10.01 6.35 -9.84
C GLY A 97 -9.43 5.14 -9.09
N HIS A 98 -8.13 5.11 -8.80
CA HIS A 98 -7.47 3.97 -8.14
C HIS A 98 -8.14 3.60 -6.80
N PHE A 99 -8.29 4.55 -5.90
CA PHE A 99 -8.85 4.28 -4.57
C PHE A 99 -10.36 4.00 -4.59
N GLU A 100 -11.09 4.54 -5.57
CA GLU A 100 -12.47 4.13 -5.79
C GLU A 100 -12.55 2.64 -6.21
N GLY A 101 -11.66 2.21 -7.11
CA GLY A 101 -11.53 0.81 -7.47
C GLY A 101 -11.16 -0.08 -6.28
N VAL A 102 -10.22 0.36 -5.44
CA VAL A 102 -9.82 -0.35 -4.21
C VAL A 102 -10.96 -0.44 -3.20
N ALA A 103 -11.60 0.69 -2.87
CA ALA A 103 -12.69 0.73 -1.90
C ALA A 103 -13.87 -0.15 -2.37
N THR A 104 -14.19 -0.11 -3.66
CA THR A 104 -15.25 -0.92 -4.26
C THR A 104 -14.95 -2.42 -4.13
N VAL A 105 -13.76 -2.87 -4.56
CA VAL A 105 -13.42 -4.30 -4.50
C VAL A 105 -13.29 -4.80 -3.08
N VAL A 106 -12.70 -4.00 -2.16
CA VAL A 106 -12.57 -4.40 -0.75
C VAL A 106 -13.93 -4.48 -0.07
N SER A 107 -14.87 -3.55 -0.35
CA SER A 107 -16.25 -3.66 0.13
C SER A 107 -16.93 -4.94 -0.35
N LYS A 108 -16.76 -5.31 -1.62
CA LYS A 108 -17.29 -6.59 -2.15
C LYS A 108 -16.68 -7.80 -1.43
N LEU A 109 -15.35 -7.81 -1.26
CA LEU A 109 -14.66 -8.90 -0.55
C LEU A 109 -15.13 -9.00 0.90
N PHE A 110 -15.31 -7.89 1.60
CA PHE A 110 -15.84 -7.88 2.97
C PHE A 110 -17.27 -8.42 3.05
N ASN A 111 -18.13 -8.08 2.10
CA ASN A 111 -19.49 -8.61 2.03
C ASN A 111 -19.54 -10.11 1.71
N MET A 112 -18.60 -10.61 0.90
CA MET A 112 -18.54 -12.04 0.52
C MET A 112 -17.93 -12.90 1.62
N VAL A 113 -16.86 -12.43 2.27
CA VAL A 113 -16.10 -13.18 3.27
C VAL A 113 -16.65 -12.98 4.68
N GLN A 114 -17.17 -11.79 4.98
CA GLN A 114 -17.67 -11.36 6.29
C GLN A 114 -16.66 -11.61 7.43
N PRO A 115 -15.43 -11.04 7.32
CA PRO A 115 -14.40 -11.28 8.29
C PRO A 115 -14.62 -10.43 9.56
N ASP A 116 -14.23 -10.94 10.74
CA ASP A 116 -14.13 -10.14 11.97
C ASP A 116 -12.90 -9.21 11.94
N ILE A 117 -11.83 -9.67 11.28
CA ILE A 117 -10.54 -8.97 11.21
C ILE A 117 -10.05 -8.96 9.76
N ALA A 118 -9.50 -7.84 9.30
CA ALA A 118 -8.81 -7.77 8.02
C ALA A 118 -7.42 -7.15 8.19
N VAL A 119 -6.38 -7.82 7.67
CA VAL A 119 -4.97 -7.41 7.79
C VAL A 119 -4.48 -6.83 6.49
N PHE A 120 -3.91 -5.62 6.54
CA PHE A 120 -3.33 -4.91 5.41
C PHE A 120 -1.91 -4.46 5.71
N GLY A 121 -1.05 -4.44 4.69
CA GLY A 121 0.31 -3.93 4.85
C GLY A 121 0.36 -2.41 4.93
N GLN A 122 1.16 -1.86 5.85
CA GLN A 122 1.40 -0.42 5.97
C GLN A 122 2.20 0.15 4.80
N LYS A 123 2.83 -0.69 3.98
CA LYS A 123 3.53 -0.24 2.77
C LYS A 123 2.62 0.59 1.86
N ASP A 124 1.40 0.17 1.66
CA ASP A 124 0.38 0.88 0.90
C ASP A 124 -0.46 1.75 1.86
N TYR A 125 0.23 2.69 2.55
CA TYR A 125 -0.32 3.43 3.68
C TYR A 125 -1.59 4.21 3.35
N GLN A 126 -1.63 4.90 2.21
CA GLN A 126 -2.83 5.63 1.79
C GLN A 126 -3.99 4.66 1.52
N GLN A 127 -3.74 3.49 0.96
CA GLN A 127 -4.76 2.43 0.82
C GLN A 127 -5.30 2.00 2.18
N LEU A 128 -4.42 1.77 3.16
CA LEU A 128 -4.82 1.42 4.52
C LEU A 128 -5.68 2.51 5.16
N ALA A 129 -5.33 3.79 4.98
CA ALA A 129 -6.11 4.92 5.47
C ALA A 129 -7.49 4.99 4.80
N VAL A 130 -7.57 4.77 3.48
CA VAL A 130 -8.84 4.70 2.73
C VAL A 130 -9.73 3.57 3.26
N ILE A 131 -9.17 2.38 3.47
CA ILE A 131 -9.95 1.23 3.96
C ILE A 131 -10.44 1.47 5.40
N ARG A 132 -9.62 2.05 6.27
CA ARG A 132 -10.02 2.41 7.64
C ARG A 132 -11.15 3.43 7.65
N ALA A 133 -11.05 4.49 6.85
CA ALA A 133 -12.11 5.48 6.72
C ALA A 133 -13.41 4.84 6.19
N MET A 134 -13.33 4.03 5.14
CA MET A 134 -14.47 3.30 4.59
C MET A 134 -15.18 2.42 5.64
N VAL A 135 -14.42 1.63 6.38
CA VAL A 135 -14.95 0.74 7.42
C VAL A 135 -15.61 1.53 8.54
N HIS A 136 -14.98 2.62 8.97
CA HIS A 136 -15.52 3.52 9.99
C HIS A 136 -16.82 4.19 9.52
N ASP A 137 -16.80 4.84 8.36
CA ASP A 137 -17.91 5.66 7.87
C ASP A 137 -19.13 4.82 7.46
N LEU A 138 -18.90 3.59 6.99
CA LEU A 138 -19.97 2.64 6.65
C LEU A 138 -20.38 1.72 7.83
N ASN A 139 -19.85 1.97 9.03
CA ASN A 139 -20.12 1.18 10.24
C ASN A 139 -19.95 -0.33 10.02
N MET A 140 -18.93 -0.73 9.25
CA MET A 140 -18.64 -2.14 9.03
C MET A 140 -18.07 -2.76 10.31
N PRO A 141 -18.59 -3.90 10.81
CA PRO A 141 -18.12 -4.51 12.06
C PRO A 141 -16.82 -5.32 11.84
N ILE A 142 -15.79 -4.67 11.29
CA ILE A 142 -14.53 -5.30 10.90
C ILE A 142 -13.37 -4.54 11.54
N GLN A 143 -12.50 -5.24 12.26
CA GLN A 143 -11.27 -4.64 12.77
C GLN A 143 -10.19 -4.61 11.69
N ILE A 144 -9.66 -3.42 11.38
CA ILE A 144 -8.58 -3.25 10.39
C ILE A 144 -7.23 -3.19 11.09
N ILE A 145 -6.38 -4.18 10.84
CA ILE A 145 -5.02 -4.27 11.34
C ILE A 145 -4.04 -3.85 10.26
N GLY A 146 -3.15 -2.91 10.59
CA GLY A 146 -2.03 -2.51 9.72
C GLY A 146 -0.75 -3.22 10.15
N GLU A 147 -0.18 -4.07 9.30
CA GLU A 147 1.07 -4.77 9.56
C GLU A 147 2.26 -3.96 9.02
N PRO A 148 3.34 -3.81 9.79
CA PRO A 148 4.52 -3.06 9.37
C PRO A 148 5.11 -3.50 8.03
N THR A 149 5.72 -2.55 7.31
CA THR A 149 6.38 -2.81 6.03
C THR A 149 7.55 -3.77 6.20
N VAL A 150 7.52 -4.92 5.53
CA VAL A 150 8.65 -5.84 5.46
C VAL A 150 9.67 -5.29 4.46
N ARG A 151 10.95 -5.33 4.84
CA ARG A 151 12.05 -4.78 4.06
C ARG A 151 13.14 -5.81 3.81
N ALA A 152 13.87 -5.63 2.71
CA ALA A 152 15.14 -6.30 2.50
C ALA A 152 16.20 -5.76 3.49
N GLU A 153 17.35 -6.45 3.61
CA GLU A 153 18.44 -6.07 4.53
C GLU A 153 18.98 -4.64 4.30
N ASP A 154 18.91 -4.16 3.05
CA ASP A 154 19.33 -2.80 2.67
C ASP A 154 18.23 -1.73 2.88
N GLY A 155 17.08 -2.13 3.42
CA GLY A 155 15.96 -1.26 3.74
C GLY A 155 14.89 -1.12 2.65
N LEU A 156 15.10 -1.67 1.44
CA LEU A 156 14.10 -1.60 0.38
C LEU A 156 12.81 -2.31 0.80
N ALA A 157 11.67 -1.61 0.73
CA ALA A 157 10.37 -2.21 0.97
C ALA A 157 10.08 -3.33 -0.03
N LEU A 158 9.62 -4.50 0.45
CA LEU A 158 9.28 -5.61 -0.43
C LEU A 158 8.03 -5.27 -1.26
N SER A 159 8.12 -5.53 -2.56
CA SER A 159 7.05 -5.26 -3.52
C SER A 159 7.12 -6.23 -4.69
N SER A 160 5.97 -6.65 -5.22
CA SER A 160 5.88 -7.43 -6.46
C SER A 160 6.55 -6.71 -7.65
N ARG A 161 6.63 -5.37 -7.62
CA ARG A 161 7.29 -4.57 -8.65
C ARG A 161 8.81 -4.53 -8.55
N ASN A 162 9.40 -4.99 -7.44
CA ASN A 162 10.87 -5.05 -7.33
C ASN A 162 11.48 -5.99 -8.37
N GLY A 163 10.73 -7.00 -8.84
CA GLY A 163 11.16 -7.88 -9.92
C GLY A 163 11.29 -7.21 -11.30
N PHE A 164 10.81 -6.00 -11.46
CA PHE A 164 10.98 -5.23 -12.72
C PHE A 164 12.26 -4.41 -12.75
N LEU A 165 12.95 -4.27 -11.60
CA LEU A 165 14.18 -3.51 -11.50
C LEU A 165 15.37 -4.30 -12.08
N SER A 166 16.21 -3.66 -12.89
CA SER A 166 17.53 -4.16 -13.21
C SER A 166 18.41 -4.23 -11.96
N GLU A 167 19.54 -4.94 -12.02
CA GLU A 167 20.49 -5.00 -10.90
C GLU A 167 20.99 -3.61 -10.47
N GLN A 168 21.25 -2.73 -11.43
CA GLN A 168 21.67 -1.36 -11.17
C GLN A 168 20.56 -0.56 -10.47
N GLU A 169 19.33 -0.63 -10.97
CA GLU A 169 18.17 0.02 -10.35
C GLU A 169 17.90 -0.55 -8.95
N ARG A 170 18.00 -1.87 -8.78
CA ARG A 170 17.81 -2.52 -7.47
C ARG A 170 18.81 -2.00 -6.43
N ALA A 171 20.07 -1.75 -6.83
CA ALA A 171 21.10 -1.21 -5.94
C ALA A 171 20.83 0.26 -5.54
N ILE A 172 20.16 1.03 -6.39
CA ILE A 172 19.80 2.44 -6.15
C ILE A 172 18.54 2.56 -5.29
N ALA A 173 17.55 1.70 -5.51
CA ALA A 173 16.20 1.79 -4.92
C ALA A 173 16.15 2.04 -3.39
N PRO A 174 17.07 1.52 -2.55
CA PRO A 174 17.11 1.79 -1.11
C PRO A 174 17.29 3.26 -0.72
N VAL A 175 17.62 4.15 -1.67
CA VAL A 175 17.69 5.59 -1.40
C VAL A 175 16.37 6.13 -0.85
N LEU A 176 15.22 5.58 -1.26
CA LEU A 176 13.91 6.01 -0.78
C LEU A 176 13.80 5.81 0.73
N TYR A 177 14.13 4.63 1.23
CA TYR A 177 14.08 4.35 2.66
C TYR A 177 15.11 5.16 3.46
N ARG A 178 16.31 5.36 2.91
CA ARG A 178 17.32 6.23 3.55
C ARG A 178 16.81 7.67 3.69
N SER A 179 16.17 8.21 2.65
CA SER A 179 15.57 9.55 2.68
C SER A 179 14.45 9.67 3.69
N LEU A 180 13.54 8.68 3.75
CA LEU A 180 12.50 8.63 4.79
C LEU A 180 13.09 8.58 6.19
N SER A 181 14.12 7.76 6.40
CA SER A 181 14.79 7.59 7.69
C SER A 181 15.50 8.87 8.13
N HIS A 182 16.08 9.63 7.20
CA HIS A 182 16.71 10.93 7.50
C HIS A 182 15.68 11.94 7.99
N ILE A 183 14.55 12.10 7.28
CA ILE A 183 13.46 12.99 7.71
C ILE A 183 12.91 12.54 9.08
N ALA A 184 12.70 11.23 9.25
CA ALA A 184 12.19 10.67 10.50
C ALA A 184 13.11 10.94 11.69
N ALA A 185 14.43 10.83 11.50
CA ALA A 185 15.41 11.12 12.53
C ALA A 185 15.42 12.60 12.92
N ALA A 186 15.32 13.51 11.94
CA ALA A 186 15.23 14.95 12.18
C ALA A 186 13.97 15.33 12.94
N ILE A 187 12.81 14.80 12.54
CA ILE A 187 11.53 15.02 13.25
C ILE A 187 11.61 14.55 14.70
N LYS A 188 12.17 13.35 14.94
CA LYS A 188 12.37 12.83 16.30
C LYS A 188 13.34 13.67 17.13
N ALA A 189 14.26 14.38 16.48
CA ALA A 189 15.16 15.34 17.13
C ALA A 189 14.53 16.71 17.38
N GLY A 190 13.26 16.90 17.00
CA GLY A 190 12.51 18.13 17.22
C GLY A 190 12.57 19.13 16.06
N ASP A 191 13.07 18.74 14.89
CA ASP A 191 13.02 19.57 13.69
C ASP A 191 11.65 19.46 13.03
N HIS A 192 10.92 20.57 12.99
CA HIS A 192 9.59 20.68 12.38
C HIS A 192 9.58 21.51 11.09
N ASP A 193 10.74 21.86 10.53
CA ASP A 193 10.82 22.48 9.20
C ASP A 193 10.69 21.40 8.10
N PHE A 194 9.48 20.84 8.01
CA PHE A 194 9.16 19.78 7.05
C PHE A 194 9.46 20.20 5.60
N ALA A 195 9.36 21.50 5.29
CA ALA A 195 9.62 22.01 3.94
C ALA A 195 11.10 21.88 3.58
N SER A 196 12.00 22.30 4.46
CA SER A 196 13.46 22.20 4.26
C SER A 196 13.91 20.75 4.26
N LEU A 197 13.41 19.91 5.19
CA LEU A 197 13.72 18.48 5.25
C LEU A 197 13.32 17.76 3.95
N ARG A 198 12.11 18.04 3.43
CA ARG A 198 11.67 17.49 2.15
C ARG A 198 12.57 17.95 1.00
N ALA A 199 12.82 19.27 0.89
CA ALA A 199 13.60 19.83 -0.21
C ALA A 199 15.02 19.24 -0.28
N GLU A 200 15.64 18.95 0.86
CA GLU A 200 16.94 18.28 0.92
C GLU A 200 16.85 16.84 0.36
N GLN A 201 15.87 16.06 0.83
CA GLN A 201 15.76 14.65 0.41
C GLN A 201 15.26 14.51 -1.04
N VAL A 202 14.47 15.45 -1.55
CA VAL A 202 14.15 15.53 -2.99
C VAL A 202 15.42 15.58 -3.82
N ARG A 203 16.35 16.48 -3.48
CA ARG A 203 17.65 16.59 -4.19
C ARG A 203 18.45 15.26 -4.13
N GLN A 204 18.44 14.57 -3.00
CA GLN A 204 19.15 13.30 -2.85
C GLN A 204 18.53 12.18 -3.71
N ILE A 205 17.21 12.09 -3.73
CA ILE A 205 16.47 11.11 -4.55
C ILE A 205 16.72 11.36 -6.03
N GLU A 206 16.62 12.60 -6.49
CA GLU A 206 16.84 12.97 -7.89
C GLU A 206 18.29 12.81 -8.31
N ALA A 207 19.25 13.16 -7.45
CA ALA A 207 20.69 12.94 -7.71
C ALA A 207 21.04 11.45 -7.82
N ALA A 208 20.28 10.56 -7.18
CA ALA A 208 20.41 9.12 -7.32
C ALA A 208 19.80 8.58 -8.65
N GLY A 209 19.17 9.42 -9.45
CA GLY A 209 18.60 9.07 -10.75
C GLY A 209 17.11 8.66 -10.72
N LEU A 210 16.40 8.87 -9.62
CA LEU A 210 14.96 8.66 -9.56
C LEU A 210 14.22 9.94 -10.00
N ARG A 211 13.10 9.77 -10.67
CA ARG A 211 12.16 10.86 -10.96
C ARG A 211 11.07 10.86 -9.88
N LEU A 212 11.10 11.89 -9.05
CA LEU A 212 10.16 12.00 -7.94
C LEU A 212 8.72 12.20 -8.46
N ASP A 213 7.76 11.51 -7.87
CA ASP A 213 6.33 11.75 -8.01
C ASP A 213 5.84 12.62 -6.84
N TYR A 214 6.09 12.17 -5.61
CA TYR A 214 5.90 12.99 -4.39
C TYR A 214 6.83 12.53 -3.26
N LEU A 215 7.14 13.47 -2.36
CA LEU A 215 7.69 13.22 -1.02
C LEU A 215 6.95 14.14 -0.04
N GLU A 216 6.19 13.57 0.88
CA GLU A 216 5.26 14.33 1.72
C GLU A 216 5.36 13.91 3.19
N VAL A 217 5.17 14.89 4.10
CA VAL A 217 5.02 14.68 5.53
C VAL A 217 3.56 14.98 5.89
N ARG A 218 2.83 13.97 6.35
CA ARG A 218 1.39 14.01 6.56
C ARG A 218 1.03 13.57 7.97
N GLN A 219 -0.13 14.02 8.46
CA GLN A 219 -0.74 13.47 9.67
C GLN A 219 -1.24 12.05 9.38
N GLY A 220 -1.00 11.10 10.31
CA GLY A 220 -1.14 9.67 10.05
C GLY A 220 -2.54 9.19 9.75
N VAL A 221 -3.58 9.76 10.39
CA VAL A 221 -4.97 9.27 10.22
C VAL A 221 -5.65 9.86 8.98
N HIS A 222 -5.62 11.19 8.85
CA HIS A 222 -6.39 11.89 7.81
C HIS A 222 -5.57 12.29 6.58
N LEU A 223 -4.26 12.06 6.60
CA LEU A 223 -3.32 12.38 5.53
C LEU A 223 -3.32 13.86 5.10
N ARG A 224 -3.83 14.78 5.93
CA ARG A 224 -3.63 16.21 5.73
C ARG A 224 -2.15 16.58 5.91
N PRO A 225 -1.67 17.71 5.38
CA PRO A 225 -0.33 18.18 5.67
C PRO A 225 -0.04 18.18 7.18
N ALA A 226 1.10 17.65 7.59
CA ALA A 226 1.49 17.63 8.99
C ALA A 226 1.84 19.03 9.50
N THR A 227 1.61 19.25 10.78
CA THR A 227 1.99 20.44 11.53
C THR A 227 2.91 20.07 12.70
N ALA A 228 3.59 21.03 13.29
CA ALA A 228 4.47 20.81 14.43
C ALA A 228 3.76 20.26 15.69
N GLN A 229 2.43 20.34 15.74
CA GLN A 229 1.62 19.85 16.86
C GLN A 229 1.17 18.39 16.68
N ASP A 230 1.35 17.82 15.48
CA ASP A 230 0.96 16.44 15.23
C ASP A 230 1.95 15.46 15.87
N GLN A 231 1.41 14.51 16.63
CA GLN A 231 2.19 13.45 17.28
C GLN A 231 2.19 12.17 16.44
N ASP A 232 1.22 12.02 15.56
CA ASP A 232 1.04 10.90 14.64
C ASP A 232 1.33 11.39 13.22
N ILE A 233 2.51 11.06 12.70
CA ILE A 233 3.06 11.56 11.44
C ILE A 233 3.44 10.39 10.53
N VAL A 234 3.15 10.51 9.25
CA VAL A 234 3.65 9.60 8.22
C VAL A 234 4.40 10.37 7.15
N ILE A 235 5.58 9.87 6.80
CA ILE A 235 6.40 10.37 5.69
C ILE A 235 6.17 9.40 4.53
N LEU A 236 5.72 9.91 3.38
CA LEU A 236 5.37 9.08 2.23
C LEU A 236 6.16 9.53 1.01
N VAL A 237 6.63 8.57 0.24
CA VAL A 237 7.34 8.81 -1.02
C VAL A 237 6.82 7.94 -2.13
N ALA A 238 6.76 8.51 -3.33
CA ALA A 238 6.65 7.77 -4.58
C ALA A 238 7.63 8.35 -5.59
N ALA A 239 8.33 7.48 -6.30
CA ALA A 239 9.28 7.86 -7.34
C ALA A 239 9.37 6.78 -8.43
N PHE A 240 9.72 7.21 -9.62
CA PHE A 240 10.02 6.31 -10.73
C PHE A 240 11.51 6.06 -10.80
N LEU A 241 11.89 4.79 -10.90
CA LEU A 241 13.24 4.34 -11.24
C LEU A 241 13.14 3.58 -12.56
N GLY A 242 13.71 4.15 -13.61
CA GLY A 242 13.37 3.74 -14.97
C GLY A 242 11.86 3.86 -15.22
N SER A 243 11.22 2.77 -15.62
CA SER A 243 9.77 2.68 -15.82
C SER A 243 9.01 2.24 -14.57
N THR A 244 9.70 1.77 -13.54
CA THR A 244 9.07 1.19 -12.34
C THR A 244 8.74 2.26 -11.31
N ARG A 245 7.45 2.39 -10.96
CA ARG A 245 7.02 3.27 -9.87
C ARG A 245 7.15 2.53 -8.53
N LEU A 246 7.99 3.05 -7.66
CA LEU A 246 8.21 2.59 -6.30
C LEU A 246 7.49 3.50 -5.31
N ILE A 247 6.93 2.91 -4.27
CA ILE A 247 6.37 3.64 -3.13
C ILE A 247 6.96 3.11 -1.83
N ASP A 248 7.11 4.00 -0.86
CA ASP A 248 7.51 3.66 0.49
C ASP A 248 6.95 4.68 1.48
N ASN A 249 6.96 4.35 2.75
CA ASN A 249 6.60 5.26 3.83
C ASN A 249 7.29 4.88 5.15
N LEU A 250 7.25 5.84 6.08
CA LEU A 250 7.69 5.62 7.45
C LEU A 250 6.74 6.35 8.39
N HIS A 251 6.09 5.59 9.27
CA HIS A 251 5.13 6.09 10.24
C HIS A 251 5.83 6.36 11.58
N LEU A 252 5.52 7.48 12.20
CA LEU A 252 6.08 7.95 13.47
C LEU A 252 4.94 8.22 14.45
N ASN A 253 5.06 7.63 15.62
CA ASN A 253 4.32 8.06 16.80
C ASN A 253 5.31 8.75 17.75
N LEU A 254 5.10 10.04 18.04
CA LEU A 254 5.98 10.89 18.83
C LEU A 254 5.50 11.02 20.31
N SER A 255 4.40 10.33 20.65
CA SER A 255 3.85 10.30 22.01
C SER A 255 4.63 9.36 22.94
#